data_5fcb985040da32d0dc8c25c3624c0e22
#
_entry.id   5fcb985040da32d0dc8c25c3624c0e22
#
_cell.length_a   1.000
_cell.length_b   1.000
_cell.length_c   1.000
_cell.angle_alpha   90.00
_cell.angle_beta   90.00
_cell.angle_gamma   90.00
#
_symmetry.space_group_name_H-M   'P 1'
#
loop_
_entity.id
_entity.type
_entity.pdbx_description
1 polymer ?
#
loop_
_entity_poly.entity_id
_entity_poly.type
_entity_poly.pdbx_seq_one_letter_code
_entity_poly.pdbx_strand_id
1 'polypeptide(L)' 'RPSQTNFFLIDVHTDATVLYEAMLRKGVIIRSMKAYGFETYIRVNVGTDEENERFLAALGEALEECGHG' A
#
# COMPACT_ATOMS: atom_id res chain seq x y z
N ARG A 1 -17.52 -17.74 -5.67
CA ARG A 1 -17.38 -17.06 -6.11
C ARG A 1 -16.26 -16.71 -6.26
N PRO A 2 -16.04 -16.77 -6.60
CA PRO A 2 -14.82 -16.73 -6.81
C PRO A 2 -14.15 -15.61 -6.63
N SER A 3 -13.32 -15.33 -7.06
CA SER A 3 -12.47 -14.37 -6.97
C SER A 3 -12.92 -13.29 -6.23
N GLN A 4 -12.83 -13.34 -4.96
CA GLN A 4 -13.08 -12.28 -4.24
C GLN A 4 -11.88 -11.54 -4.06
N THR A 5 -11.69 -10.44 -4.62
CA THR A 5 -10.56 -9.57 -4.39
C THR A 5 -10.98 -8.61 -3.33
N ASN A 6 -10.37 -8.68 -2.20
CA ASN A 6 -10.66 -7.73 -1.14
C ASN A 6 -9.70 -6.57 -1.27
N PHE A 7 -10.20 -5.36 -1.08
CA PHE A 7 -9.28 -4.24 -1.04
C PHE A 7 -9.49 -3.49 0.26
N PHE A 8 -8.43 -2.82 0.70
CA PHE A 8 -8.45 -2.13 1.96
C PHE A 8 -7.94 -0.72 1.74
N LEU A 9 -8.48 0.21 2.50
CA LEU A 9 -7.96 1.58 2.54
C LEU A 9 -7.19 1.69 3.83
N ILE A 10 -5.96 2.12 3.74
CA ILE A 10 -5.07 2.18 4.89
C ILE A 10 -4.50 3.58 5.01
N ASP A 11 -4.62 4.16 6.20
CA ASP A 11 -4.00 5.45 6.47
C ASP A 11 -2.56 5.19 6.87
N VAL A 12 -1.65 5.58 6.03
CA VAL A 12 -0.23 5.31 6.27
C VAL A 12 0.48 6.48 6.91
N HIS A 13 -0.25 7.55 7.19
CA HIS A 13 0.29 8.73 7.89
C HIS A 13 1.50 9.33 7.18
N THR A 14 1.60 9.15 5.89
CA THR A 14 2.65 9.76 5.11
C THR A 14 2.11 9.99 3.70
N ASP A 15 2.82 10.70 2.89
CA ASP A 15 2.35 11.01 1.54
C ASP A 15 2.17 9.70 0.78
N ALA A 16 0.97 9.45 0.30
CA ALA A 16 0.65 8.20 -0.36
C ALA A 16 1.43 8.03 -1.66
N THR A 17 1.76 9.12 -2.34
CA THR A 17 2.52 9.05 -3.57
C THR A 17 3.94 8.57 -3.31
N VAL A 18 4.57 9.09 -2.25
CA VAL A 18 5.91 8.68 -1.90
C VAL A 18 5.90 7.20 -1.52
N LEU A 19 4.92 6.78 -0.75
CA LEU A 19 4.82 5.40 -0.35
C LEU A 19 4.55 4.51 -1.56
N TYR A 20 3.72 4.97 -2.48
CA TYR A 20 3.42 4.22 -3.69
C TYR A 20 4.72 3.93 -4.45
N GLU A 21 5.58 4.92 -4.59
CA GLU A 21 6.83 4.73 -5.30
C GLU A 21 7.76 3.77 -4.57
N ALA A 22 7.82 3.86 -3.26
CA ALA A 22 8.64 2.97 -2.47
C ALA A 22 8.15 1.53 -2.59
N MET A 23 6.84 1.33 -2.54
CA MET A 23 6.27 -0.01 -2.66
C MET A 23 6.49 -0.57 -4.06
N LEU A 24 6.41 0.29 -5.07
CA LEU A 24 6.61 -0.13 -6.43
C LEU A 24 8.03 -0.66 -6.63
N ARG A 25 9.00 -0.01 -6.01
CA ARG A 25 10.38 -0.47 -6.09
C ARG A 25 10.56 -1.83 -5.43
N LYS A 26 9.67 -2.19 -4.51
CA LYS A 26 9.71 -3.47 -3.85
C LYS A 26 8.85 -4.52 -4.55
N GLY A 27 8.29 -4.15 -5.70
CA GLY A 27 7.49 -5.09 -6.48
C GLY A 27 6.05 -5.19 -6.03
N VAL A 28 5.58 -4.25 -5.23
CA VAL A 28 4.20 -4.27 -4.74
C VAL A 28 3.47 -3.08 -5.31
N ILE A 29 2.34 -3.33 -5.93
CA ILE A 29 1.56 -2.27 -6.55
C ILE A 29 0.39 -1.91 -5.66
N ILE A 30 0.32 -0.65 -5.29
CA ILE A 30 -0.80 -0.15 -4.50
C ILE A 30 -1.35 1.07 -5.25
N ARG A 31 -2.41 1.64 -4.75
CA ARG A 31 -2.96 2.84 -5.35
C ARG A 31 -3.01 3.94 -4.34
N SER A 32 -2.58 5.12 -4.74
CA SER A 32 -2.71 6.31 -3.91
C SER A 32 -4.13 6.82 -4.01
N MET A 33 -4.71 7.20 -2.90
CA MET A 33 -6.06 7.76 -2.89
C MET A 33 -6.03 9.28 -2.87
N LYS A 34 -4.89 9.85 -3.23
CA LYS A 34 -4.73 11.29 -3.21
C LYS A 34 -5.72 11.99 -4.12
N ALA A 35 -6.01 11.38 -5.27
CA ALA A 35 -6.96 11.97 -6.22
C ALA A 35 -8.37 12.08 -5.64
N TYR A 36 -8.65 11.35 -4.57
CA TYR A 36 -9.96 11.39 -3.96
C TYR A 36 -9.95 12.23 -2.68
N GLY A 37 -8.87 12.94 -2.45
CA GLY A 37 -8.79 13.80 -1.26
C GLY A 37 -8.19 13.13 -0.05
N PHE A 38 -7.70 11.90 -0.19
CA PHE A 38 -7.12 11.18 0.93
C PHE A 38 -5.61 11.06 0.71
N GLU A 39 -4.89 12.10 1.06
CA GLU A 39 -3.48 12.19 0.71
C GLU A 39 -2.60 11.19 1.43
N THR A 40 -3.04 10.69 2.58
CA THR A 40 -2.26 9.74 3.34
C THR A 40 -2.84 8.33 3.30
N TYR A 41 -3.80 8.10 2.39
CA TYR A 41 -4.41 6.79 2.30
C TYR A 41 -3.97 6.07 1.05
N ILE A 42 -3.87 4.77 1.14
CA ILE A 42 -3.58 3.93 -0.02
C ILE A 42 -4.66 2.86 -0.11
N ARG A 43 -4.84 2.34 -1.32
CA ARG A 43 -5.77 1.27 -1.55
C ARG A 43 -4.97 0.06 -1.99
N VAL A 44 -5.22 -1.06 -1.36
CA VAL A 44 -4.47 -2.28 -1.60
C VAL A 44 -5.43 -3.39 -1.93
N ASN A 45 -5.12 -4.15 -2.97
CA ASN A 45 -5.89 -5.32 -3.32
C ASN A 45 -5.05 -6.53 -2.99
N VAL A 46 -5.57 -7.42 -2.17
CA VAL A 46 -4.86 -8.65 -1.86
C VAL A 46 -5.80 -9.83 -2.09
N GLY A 47 -5.31 -10.83 -2.72
CA GLY A 47 -6.13 -11.98 -3.06
C GLY A 47 -5.68 -13.26 -2.38
N THR A 48 -4.45 -13.34 -1.94
CA THR A 48 -3.96 -14.54 -1.30
C THR A 48 -3.20 -14.20 -0.05
N ASP A 49 -2.96 -15.19 0.79
CA ASP A 49 -2.20 -14.99 2.00
C ASP A 49 -0.76 -14.63 1.68
N GLU A 50 -0.21 -15.21 0.63
CA GLU A 50 1.12 -14.89 0.22
C GLU A 50 1.25 -13.45 -0.19
N GLU A 51 0.29 -12.97 -0.94
CA GLU A 51 0.29 -11.59 -1.38
C GLU A 51 0.15 -10.65 -0.19
N ASN A 52 -0.68 -11.03 0.76
CA ASN A 52 -0.87 -10.23 1.94
C ASN A 52 0.41 -10.14 2.76
N GLU A 53 1.11 -11.26 2.92
CA GLU A 53 2.35 -11.26 3.67
C GLU A 53 3.42 -10.41 2.98
N ARG A 54 3.50 -10.53 1.67
CA ARG A 54 4.46 -9.74 0.92
C ARG A 54 4.14 -8.26 1.05
N PHE A 55 2.87 -7.92 0.97
CA PHE A 55 2.44 -6.54 1.12
C PHE A 55 2.82 -6.00 2.50
N LEU A 56 2.54 -6.77 3.55
CA LEU A 56 2.83 -6.29 4.89
C LEU A 56 4.32 -6.10 5.13
N ALA A 57 5.13 -7.01 4.61
CA ALA A 57 6.57 -6.88 4.74
C ALA A 57 7.08 -5.65 3.97
N ALA A 58 6.60 -5.48 2.75
CA ALA A 58 7.02 -4.34 1.94
C ALA A 58 6.52 -3.04 2.57
N LEU A 59 5.32 -3.04 3.11
CA LEU A 59 4.76 -1.84 3.72
C LEU A 59 5.59 -1.43 4.93
N GLY A 60 5.98 -2.38 5.75
CA GLY A 60 6.80 -2.08 6.91
C GLY A 60 8.12 -1.43 6.51
N GLU A 61 8.77 -1.98 5.49
CA GLU A 61 10.03 -1.42 5.02
C GLU A 61 9.83 -0.06 4.39
N ALA A 62 8.77 0.08 3.60
CA ALA A 62 8.51 1.35 2.93
C ALA A 62 8.18 2.44 3.94
N LEU A 63 7.45 2.10 4.97
CA LEU A 63 7.12 3.08 5.99
C LEU A 63 8.36 3.52 6.76
N GLU A 64 9.29 2.60 6.97
CA GLU A 64 10.52 2.99 7.61
C GLU A 64 11.31 3.96 6.73
N GLU A 65 11.32 3.70 5.44
CA GLU A 65 12.05 4.57 4.53
C GLU A 65 11.41 5.93 4.41
N CYS A 66 10.07 5.97 4.38
CA CYS A 66 9.37 7.22 4.19
C CYS A 66 9.06 7.92 5.49
N GLY A 67 8.87 7.17 6.52
CA GLY A 67 8.41 7.70 7.78
C GLY A 67 9.46 8.27 8.63
N HIS A 68 10.72 8.04 8.31
CA HIS A 68 11.67 8.60 9.04
C HIS A 68 11.91 9.88 8.69
N GLY A 69 11.40 10.31 7.82
CA GLY A 69 11.28 11.60 7.44
C GLY A 69 12.24 12.45 7.77
#